data_15363df4544b3df886c20a9c70724b03
#
_entry.id   15363df4544b3df886c20a9c70724b03
#
_cell.length_a   1.000
_cell.length_b   1.000
_cell.length_c   1.000
_cell.angle_alpha   90.00
_cell.angle_beta   90.00
_cell.angle_gamma   90.00
#
_symmetry.space_group_name_H-M   'P 1'
#
loop_
_entity.id
_entity.type
_entity.pdbx_description
1 polymer ?
#
loop_
_entity_poly.entity_id
_entity_poly.type
_entity_poly.pdbx_seq_one_letter_code
_entity_poly.pdbx_strand_id
1 'polypeptide(L)'
;MKKVISILLVLMMVFSLAACSQPAQAPETPQTPETPSEEPKVEGAFEGKIAIVTNTLSQNEEEYRSAQEMVERYGEDKVSHVLWPDNFMTEQEQMISIITKIGSDPEVKALIINQAVPGTNAAVDKLLETRDDIFIAYCAPQENPPDVAARADLILQPDELGMGNSIPVQAQDMGAKTFVHYSFPRHMSVFLLSARRDLMNAKCEEIGLEFVDATAPDPTGDAGVPGAQQFILEDVPKMVEKYGVDTAFFSTNCAMQTPLIKATYDAGAIYPQPCCPSPYHGFPVALGIESTGYTVDAMANVISETAKKLKEGGVLGRFSTWPVPVAMMNTVSASEYAIKYIKGEVGEELDTVVLEELMTEYANGIKVTTTPYVEGSSNYPTFRLIMMDFLTYGEEHIL
;
A
#
# COMPACT_ATOMS: atom_id res chain seq x y z
N MET A 1 52.25 9.65 38.97
CA MET A 1 51.52 10.89 38.68
C MET A 1 50.09 10.70 38.12
N LYS A 2 49.75 9.57 37.52
CA LYS A 2 48.38 9.35 37.00
C LYS A 2 47.32 8.95 38.05
N LYS A 3 47.70 8.49 39.23
CA LYS A 3 46.77 8.07 40.30
C LYS A 3 46.36 9.19 41.25
N VAL A 4 47.06 10.33 41.26
CA VAL A 4 46.79 11.48 42.15
C VAL A 4 45.74 12.41 41.49
N ILE A 5 45.68 12.45 40.17
CA ILE A 5 44.73 13.30 39.43
C ILE A 5 43.29 12.74 39.50
N SER A 6 43.11 11.41 39.58
CA SER A 6 41.77 10.79 39.69
C SER A 6 41.11 11.00 41.06
N ILE A 7 41.90 11.21 42.13
CA ILE A 7 41.38 11.44 43.49
C ILE A 7 40.96 12.90 43.69
N LEU A 8 41.59 13.85 42.98
CA LEU A 8 41.21 15.26 43.06
C LEU A 8 39.90 15.58 42.31
N LEU A 9 39.55 14.81 41.26
CA LEU A 9 38.28 14.99 40.52
C LEU A 9 37.07 14.44 41.27
N VAL A 10 37.23 13.45 42.13
CA VAL A 10 36.15 12.88 42.94
C VAL A 10 35.86 13.75 44.17
N LEU A 11 36.85 14.52 44.69
CA LEU A 11 36.63 15.38 45.83
C LEU A 11 35.96 16.73 45.49
N MET A 12 35.90 17.14 44.22
CA MET A 12 35.21 18.36 43.79
C MET A 12 33.71 18.16 43.52
N MET A 13 33.19 16.94 43.48
CA MET A 13 31.75 16.67 43.26
C MET A 13 30.95 16.49 44.57
N VAL A 14 31.56 16.60 45.74
CA VAL A 14 30.84 16.36 47.01
C VAL A 14 30.54 17.65 47.79
N PHE A 15 30.98 18.85 47.33
CA PHE A 15 30.79 20.10 48.04
C PHE A 15 29.78 21.10 47.45
N SER A 16 28.84 20.67 46.58
CA SER A 16 27.84 21.57 46.01
C SER A 16 26.39 21.30 46.44
N LEU A 17 26.16 20.67 47.58
CA LEU A 17 24.83 20.43 48.13
C LEU A 17 24.69 20.94 49.58
N ALA A 18 24.88 22.22 49.81
CA ALA A 18 24.44 22.88 51.06
C ALA A 18 24.37 24.41 50.87
N ALA A 19 23.27 24.91 50.29
CA ALA A 19 22.85 26.27 50.53
C ALA A 19 21.32 26.30 50.49
N CYS A 20 20.72 26.22 51.67
CA CYS A 20 19.32 26.58 51.91
C CYS A 20 19.14 28.09 51.69
N SER A 21 18.13 28.49 50.89
CA SER A 21 17.49 29.78 51.07
C SER A 21 16.03 29.68 50.66
N GLN A 22 15.17 30.32 51.44
CA GLN A 22 13.72 30.34 51.45
C GLN A 22 13.10 30.72 50.09
N PRO A 23 11.89 30.22 49.80
CA PRO A 23 11.20 30.57 48.57
C PRO A 23 10.55 31.94 48.68
N ALA A 24 10.87 32.83 47.71
CA ALA A 24 10.06 33.99 47.40
C ALA A 24 8.87 33.53 46.55
N GLN A 25 7.67 33.86 46.97
CA GLN A 25 6.44 33.65 46.20
C GLN A 25 6.52 34.40 44.86
N ALA A 26 6.48 33.68 43.76
CA ALA A 26 6.21 34.22 42.43
C ALA A 26 4.69 34.33 42.22
N PRO A 27 4.22 35.32 41.42
CA PRO A 27 2.78 35.52 41.19
C PRO A 27 2.20 34.34 40.44
N GLU A 28 1.02 33.88 40.87
CA GLU A 28 0.22 32.86 40.19
C GLU A 28 -0.17 33.33 38.78
N THR A 29 0.35 32.67 37.75
CA THR A 29 -0.13 32.79 36.39
C THR A 29 -1.51 32.09 36.33
N PRO A 30 -2.54 32.70 35.71
CA PRO A 30 -3.84 32.06 35.57
C PRO A 30 -3.70 30.75 34.80
N GLN A 31 -4.08 29.64 35.41
CA GLN A 31 -4.24 28.37 34.72
C GLN A 31 -5.34 28.52 33.67
N THR A 32 -4.95 28.45 32.42
CA THR A 32 -5.87 28.21 31.31
C THR A 32 -6.54 26.86 31.57
N PRO A 33 -7.87 26.73 31.48
CA PRO A 33 -8.50 25.44 31.60
C PRO A 33 -7.94 24.50 30.53
N GLU A 34 -7.34 23.39 30.95
CA GLU A 34 -7.05 22.29 30.03
C GLU A 34 -8.40 21.85 29.44
N THR A 35 -8.56 22.10 28.16
CA THR A 35 -9.62 21.44 27.38
C THR A 35 -9.37 19.95 27.50
N PRO A 36 -10.35 19.14 27.94
CA PRO A 36 -10.19 17.70 27.92
C PRO A 36 -9.80 17.30 26.49
N SER A 37 -8.67 16.62 26.29
CA SER A 37 -8.41 15.93 25.05
C SER A 37 -9.58 14.95 24.87
N GLU A 38 -10.41 15.15 23.86
CA GLU A 38 -11.38 14.15 23.46
C GLU A 38 -10.58 12.86 23.19
N GLU A 39 -10.85 11.83 23.99
CA GLU A 39 -10.44 10.48 23.66
C GLU A 39 -10.96 10.19 22.24
N PRO A 40 -10.17 9.57 21.35
CA PRO A 40 -10.64 9.25 20.00
C PRO A 40 -11.96 8.49 20.14
N LYS A 41 -13.00 8.97 19.47
CA LYS A 41 -14.27 8.27 19.40
C LYS A 41 -14.02 6.91 18.78
N VAL A 42 -14.06 5.86 19.61
CA VAL A 42 -14.09 4.48 19.15
C VAL A 42 -15.41 4.30 18.39
N GLU A 43 -15.33 4.25 17.06
CA GLU A 43 -16.52 4.04 16.23
C GLU A 43 -17.08 2.64 16.47
N GLY A 44 -18.35 2.61 16.81
CA GLY A 44 -19.26 1.47 16.84
C GLY A 44 -18.70 0.13 17.31
N ALA A 45 -18.83 -0.17 18.61
CA ALA A 45 -18.45 -1.45 19.18
C ALA A 45 -19.02 -2.64 18.37
N PHE A 46 -18.18 -3.60 18.05
CA PHE A 46 -18.56 -4.91 17.52
C PHE A 46 -18.05 -6.01 18.47
N GLU A 47 -18.69 -7.19 18.42
CA GLU A 47 -18.25 -8.33 19.24
C GLU A 47 -17.07 -9.05 18.56
N GLY A 48 -16.08 -9.45 19.36
CA GLY A 48 -14.85 -10.08 18.85
C GLY A 48 -13.81 -9.10 18.36
N LYS A 49 -12.92 -9.58 17.51
CA LYS A 49 -11.74 -8.88 16.97
C LYS A 49 -11.58 -9.13 15.48
N ILE A 50 -10.87 -8.25 14.80
CA ILE A 50 -10.34 -8.49 13.46
C ILE A 50 -8.80 -8.48 13.48
N ALA A 51 -8.19 -9.27 12.62
CA ALA A 51 -6.76 -9.26 12.42
C ALA A 51 -6.46 -8.80 10.98
N ILE A 52 -5.52 -7.86 10.83
CA ILE A 52 -5.08 -7.36 9.54
C ILE A 52 -3.61 -7.75 9.37
N VAL A 53 -3.31 -8.49 8.32
CA VAL A 53 -1.94 -8.89 7.96
C VAL A 53 -1.50 -8.08 6.75
N THR A 54 -0.32 -7.46 6.86
CA THR A 54 0.28 -6.67 5.78
C THR A 54 1.73 -7.03 5.58
N ASN A 55 2.32 -6.59 4.48
CA ASN A 55 3.77 -6.52 4.36
C ASN A 55 4.33 -5.45 5.30
N THR A 56 5.67 -5.42 5.43
CA THR A 56 6.37 -4.39 6.20
C THR A 56 6.27 -3.03 5.49
N LEU A 57 6.56 -1.97 6.22
CA LEU A 57 6.57 -0.59 5.70
C LEU A 57 7.46 -0.42 4.46
N SER A 58 8.61 -1.12 4.43
CA SER A 58 9.56 -1.08 3.30
C SER A 58 9.05 -1.77 2.04
N GLN A 59 8.17 -2.74 2.17
CA GLN A 59 7.57 -3.49 1.06
C GLN A 59 6.33 -2.80 0.52
N ASN A 60 5.42 -2.35 1.40
CA ASN A 60 4.21 -1.62 1.02
C ASN A 60 3.73 -0.70 2.15
N GLU A 61 4.03 0.59 2.04
CA GLU A 61 3.68 1.59 3.04
C GLU A 61 2.17 1.79 3.18
N GLU A 62 1.42 1.80 2.09
CA GLU A 62 -0.01 2.11 2.10
C GLU A 62 -0.83 1.07 2.86
N GLU A 63 -0.58 -0.21 2.62
CA GLU A 63 -1.25 -1.30 3.34
C GLU A 63 -0.90 -1.27 4.82
N TYR A 64 0.38 -1.02 5.14
CA TYR A 64 0.83 -0.87 6.52
C TYR A 64 0.09 0.29 7.22
N ARG A 65 -0.01 1.45 6.57
CA ARG A 65 -0.68 2.64 7.13
C ARG A 65 -2.18 2.45 7.27
N SER A 66 -2.83 1.82 6.29
CA SER A 66 -4.26 1.55 6.39
C SER A 66 -4.63 0.58 7.51
N ALA A 67 -3.76 -0.42 7.78
CA ALA A 67 -3.94 -1.28 8.95
C ALA A 67 -3.77 -0.51 10.27
N GLN A 68 -2.80 0.42 10.35
CA GLN A 68 -2.66 1.31 11.50
C GLN A 68 -3.87 2.23 11.68
N GLU A 69 -4.41 2.78 10.60
CA GLU A 69 -5.64 3.57 10.63
C GLU A 69 -6.80 2.79 11.26
N MET A 70 -6.97 1.52 10.91
CA MET A 70 -8.00 0.68 11.50
C MET A 70 -7.75 0.42 13.00
N VAL A 71 -6.49 0.25 13.40
CA VAL A 71 -6.13 0.14 14.83
C VAL A 71 -6.43 1.45 15.58
N GLU A 72 -6.12 2.61 14.99
CA GLU A 72 -6.42 3.91 15.60
C GLU A 72 -7.93 4.16 15.72
N ARG A 73 -8.71 3.73 14.71
CA ARG A 73 -10.17 3.90 14.65
C ARG A 73 -10.92 3.05 15.66
N TYR A 74 -10.51 1.80 15.85
CA TYR A 74 -11.24 0.82 16.66
C TYR A 74 -10.55 0.40 17.96
N GLY A 75 -9.28 0.70 18.12
CA GLY A 75 -8.46 0.31 19.27
C GLY A 75 -7.74 -1.04 19.10
N GLU A 76 -6.60 -1.19 19.79
CA GLU A 76 -5.77 -2.41 19.76
C GLU A 76 -6.46 -3.63 20.38
N ASP A 77 -7.48 -3.44 21.20
CA ASP A 77 -8.31 -4.51 21.75
C ASP A 77 -9.30 -5.09 20.72
N LYS A 78 -9.59 -4.37 19.62
CA LYS A 78 -10.49 -4.76 18.56
C LYS A 78 -9.79 -5.11 17.25
N VAL A 79 -8.70 -4.42 16.92
CA VAL A 79 -7.97 -4.61 15.67
C VAL A 79 -6.51 -4.92 15.96
N SER A 80 -6.05 -6.07 15.52
CA SER A 80 -4.63 -6.42 15.56
C SER A 80 -3.97 -6.27 14.19
N HIS A 81 -2.84 -5.57 14.14
CA HIS A 81 -2.00 -5.46 12.95
C HIS A 81 -0.80 -6.39 13.06
N VAL A 82 -0.62 -7.28 12.11
CA VAL A 82 0.43 -8.30 12.08
C VAL A 82 1.19 -8.22 10.76
N LEU A 83 2.50 -8.46 10.78
CA LEU A 83 3.35 -8.34 9.59
C LEU A 83 3.74 -9.70 9.03
N TRP A 84 3.73 -9.84 7.70
CA TRP A 84 4.45 -10.88 7.01
C TRP A 84 5.97 -10.71 7.20
N PRO A 85 6.75 -11.80 7.19
CA PRO A 85 8.20 -11.71 7.12
C PRO A 85 8.63 -11.11 5.77
N ASP A 86 9.70 -10.31 5.75
CA ASP A 86 10.21 -9.74 4.49
C ASP A 86 10.64 -10.81 3.47
N ASN A 87 11.15 -11.93 3.97
CA ASN A 87 11.60 -13.06 3.15
C ASN A 87 10.56 -14.18 3.06
N PHE A 88 9.28 -13.82 2.93
CA PHE A 88 8.16 -14.77 2.92
C PHE A 88 8.38 -15.97 1.98
N MET A 89 9.11 -15.82 0.87
CA MET A 89 9.41 -16.93 -0.06
C MET A 89 10.20 -18.07 0.57
N THR A 90 11.02 -17.77 1.57
CA THR A 90 11.86 -18.75 2.28
C THR A 90 11.38 -19.01 3.72
N GLU A 91 10.41 -18.25 4.20
CA GLU A 91 9.91 -18.25 5.58
C GLU A 91 8.45 -18.74 5.67
N GLN A 92 8.08 -19.73 4.84
CA GLN A 92 6.71 -20.27 4.74
C GLN A 92 6.18 -20.82 6.07
N GLU A 93 7.03 -21.49 6.84
CA GLU A 93 6.66 -22.01 8.17
C GLU A 93 6.33 -20.87 9.15
N GLN A 94 6.99 -19.72 9.03
CA GLN A 94 6.69 -18.55 9.83
C GLN A 94 5.34 -17.96 9.43
N MET A 95 5.02 -17.92 8.13
CA MET A 95 3.70 -17.47 7.64
C MET A 95 2.58 -18.34 8.21
N ILE A 96 2.74 -19.68 8.14
CA ILE A 96 1.79 -20.64 8.73
C ILE A 96 1.65 -20.39 10.23
N SER A 97 2.77 -20.20 10.94
CA SER A 97 2.75 -19.90 12.38
C SER A 97 2.01 -18.62 12.72
N ILE A 98 2.19 -17.56 11.93
CA ILE A 98 1.49 -16.28 12.10
C ILE A 98 -0.03 -16.49 11.99
N ILE A 99 -0.50 -17.09 10.90
CA ILE A 99 -1.94 -17.30 10.66
C ILE A 99 -2.55 -18.25 11.71
N THR A 100 -1.84 -19.32 12.03
CA THR A 100 -2.29 -20.28 13.07
C THR A 100 -2.39 -19.60 14.45
N LYS A 101 -1.43 -18.71 14.79
CA LYS A 101 -1.46 -17.96 16.03
C LYS A 101 -2.67 -17.00 16.06
N ILE A 102 -2.96 -16.30 14.97
CA ILE A 102 -4.15 -15.46 14.84
C ILE A 102 -5.42 -16.31 15.06
N GLY A 103 -5.52 -17.45 14.38
CA GLY A 103 -6.66 -18.36 14.49
C GLY A 103 -6.81 -19.02 15.85
N SER A 104 -5.77 -19.05 16.69
CA SER A 104 -5.85 -19.61 18.05
C SER A 104 -6.61 -18.72 19.04
N ASP A 105 -6.81 -17.43 18.71
CA ASP A 105 -7.66 -16.54 19.48
C ASP A 105 -9.12 -16.69 19.01
N PRO A 106 -10.04 -17.25 19.82
CA PRO A 106 -11.43 -17.46 19.45
C PRO A 106 -12.23 -16.15 19.31
N GLU A 107 -11.68 -15.03 19.81
CA GLU A 107 -12.29 -13.70 19.66
C GLU A 107 -12.03 -13.11 18.27
N VAL A 108 -11.02 -13.58 17.53
CA VAL A 108 -10.79 -13.15 16.15
C VAL A 108 -11.90 -13.73 15.27
N LYS A 109 -12.72 -12.86 14.68
CA LYS A 109 -13.87 -13.18 13.84
C LYS A 109 -13.63 -12.86 12.37
N ALA A 110 -12.61 -12.06 12.05
CA ALA A 110 -12.22 -11.81 10.67
C ALA A 110 -10.71 -11.66 10.53
N LEU A 111 -10.23 -12.05 9.35
CA LEU A 111 -8.83 -12.00 8.93
C LEU A 111 -8.74 -11.32 7.57
N ILE A 112 -8.10 -10.16 7.53
CA ILE A 112 -7.85 -9.39 6.31
C ILE A 112 -6.37 -9.54 5.95
N ILE A 113 -6.08 -10.11 4.78
CA ILE A 113 -4.72 -10.40 4.33
C ILE A 113 -4.39 -9.56 3.10
N ASN A 114 -3.48 -8.62 3.27
CA ASN A 114 -2.98 -7.79 2.18
C ASN A 114 -1.84 -8.48 1.44
N GLN A 115 -1.76 -8.24 0.13
CA GLN A 115 -0.85 -8.85 -0.84
C GLN A 115 -0.94 -10.39 -0.94
N ALA A 116 -1.67 -11.07 -0.06
CA ALA A 116 -1.80 -12.53 -0.02
C ALA A 116 -0.68 -13.22 -0.82
N VAL A 117 0.58 -12.97 -0.36
CA VAL A 117 1.83 -13.41 -1.04
C VAL A 117 1.91 -14.93 -1.14
N PRO A 118 2.73 -15.51 -2.04
CA PRO A 118 2.87 -16.95 -2.18
C PRO A 118 3.12 -17.66 -0.84
N GLY A 119 2.31 -18.67 -0.53
CA GLY A 119 2.26 -19.39 0.75
C GLY A 119 1.10 -19.00 1.65
N THR A 120 0.38 -17.93 1.33
CA THR A 120 -0.81 -17.51 2.09
C THR A 120 -1.89 -18.58 2.09
N ASN A 121 -2.18 -19.19 0.93
CA ASN A 121 -3.19 -20.26 0.85
C ASN A 121 -2.83 -21.46 1.75
N ALA A 122 -1.56 -21.86 1.81
CA ALA A 122 -1.11 -22.94 2.69
C ALA A 122 -1.28 -22.57 4.18
N ALA A 123 -1.04 -21.31 4.54
CA ALA A 123 -1.24 -20.82 5.90
C ALA A 123 -2.72 -20.79 6.28
N VAL A 124 -3.58 -20.33 5.36
CA VAL A 124 -5.03 -20.29 5.55
C VAL A 124 -5.64 -21.70 5.59
N ASP A 125 -5.16 -22.65 4.78
CA ASP A 125 -5.58 -24.06 4.87
C ASP A 125 -5.37 -24.62 6.28
N LYS A 126 -4.26 -24.26 6.93
CA LYS A 126 -4.01 -24.66 8.33
C LYS A 126 -4.95 -24.02 9.33
N LEU A 127 -5.36 -22.79 9.11
CA LEU A 127 -6.37 -22.13 9.91
C LEU A 127 -7.72 -22.84 9.77
N LEU A 128 -8.14 -23.11 8.53
CA LEU A 128 -9.43 -23.71 8.21
C LEU A 128 -9.56 -25.18 8.67
N GLU A 129 -8.45 -25.88 8.99
CA GLU A 129 -8.51 -27.19 9.67
C GLU A 129 -9.19 -27.12 11.05
N THR A 130 -9.22 -25.94 11.69
CA THR A 130 -9.69 -25.76 13.07
C THR A 130 -10.73 -24.65 13.25
N ARG A 131 -10.93 -23.81 12.25
CA ARG A 131 -11.81 -22.64 12.28
C ARG A 131 -12.65 -22.56 11.00
N ASP A 132 -13.97 -22.63 11.14
CA ASP A 132 -14.95 -22.44 10.05
C ASP A 132 -15.87 -21.22 10.31
N ASP A 133 -15.58 -20.49 11.41
CA ASP A 133 -16.36 -19.36 11.90
C ASP A 133 -15.68 -18.00 11.71
N ILE A 134 -14.65 -17.93 10.84
CA ILE A 134 -13.85 -16.73 10.62
C ILE A 134 -14.04 -16.22 9.19
N PHE A 135 -14.41 -14.94 9.07
CA PHE A 135 -14.49 -14.25 7.77
C PHE A 135 -13.07 -13.98 7.23
N ILE A 136 -12.80 -14.35 5.99
CA ILE A 136 -11.49 -14.20 5.37
C ILE A 136 -11.59 -13.27 4.16
N ALA A 137 -10.83 -12.17 4.18
CA ALA A 137 -10.67 -11.29 3.05
C ALA A 137 -9.23 -11.26 2.55
N TYR A 138 -9.05 -11.34 1.23
CA TYR A 138 -7.76 -11.13 0.56
C TYR A 138 -7.76 -9.83 -0.24
N CYS A 139 -6.73 -9.03 -0.06
CA CYS A 139 -6.50 -7.83 -0.85
C CYS A 139 -5.26 -8.02 -1.73
N ALA A 140 -5.41 -7.84 -3.04
CA ALA A 140 -4.36 -7.99 -4.03
C ALA A 140 -3.58 -9.32 -3.96
N PRO A 141 -4.25 -10.49 -3.99
CA PRO A 141 -3.60 -11.79 -3.88
C PRO A 141 -2.65 -12.08 -5.04
N GLN A 142 -1.55 -12.78 -4.73
CA GLN A 142 -0.52 -13.18 -5.69
C GLN A 142 -0.56 -14.68 -6.04
N GLU A 143 -1.48 -15.44 -5.46
CA GLU A 143 -1.68 -16.86 -5.77
C GLU A 143 -2.78 -17.03 -6.84
N ASN A 144 -2.95 -18.26 -7.32
CA ASN A 144 -3.87 -18.55 -8.43
C ASN A 144 -5.33 -18.20 -8.08
N PRO A 145 -6.05 -17.42 -8.91
CA PRO A 145 -7.37 -16.90 -8.56
C PRO A 145 -8.42 -17.94 -8.15
N PRO A 146 -8.58 -19.09 -8.83
CA PRO A 146 -9.48 -20.15 -8.36
C PRO A 146 -9.14 -20.69 -6.96
N ASP A 147 -7.85 -20.84 -6.65
CA ASP A 147 -7.40 -21.35 -5.35
C ASP A 147 -7.63 -20.33 -4.24
N VAL A 148 -7.44 -19.06 -4.54
CA VAL A 148 -7.75 -17.93 -3.64
C VAL A 148 -9.27 -17.87 -3.38
N ALA A 149 -10.08 -17.95 -4.45
CA ALA A 149 -11.53 -17.88 -4.35
C ALA A 149 -12.16 -19.06 -3.58
N ALA A 150 -11.46 -20.19 -3.47
CA ALA A 150 -11.91 -21.34 -2.68
C ALA A 150 -11.73 -21.16 -1.17
N ARG A 151 -11.05 -20.09 -0.71
CA ARG A 151 -10.64 -19.89 0.70
C ARG A 151 -11.12 -18.58 1.31
N ALA A 152 -11.44 -17.60 0.48
CA ALA A 152 -11.80 -16.26 0.96
C ALA A 152 -13.26 -15.93 0.67
N ASP A 153 -13.90 -15.28 1.64
CA ASP A 153 -15.28 -14.79 1.54
C ASP A 153 -15.34 -13.49 0.72
N LEU A 154 -14.24 -12.74 0.70
CA LEU A 154 -14.08 -11.50 -0.08
C LEU A 154 -12.67 -11.42 -0.65
N ILE A 155 -12.55 -11.09 -1.93
CA ILE A 155 -11.27 -10.80 -2.58
C ILE A 155 -11.40 -9.47 -3.31
N LEU A 156 -10.47 -8.54 -3.03
CA LEU A 156 -10.37 -7.23 -3.66
C LEU A 156 -9.07 -7.14 -4.45
N GLN A 157 -9.19 -6.93 -5.76
CA GLN A 157 -8.05 -6.90 -6.69
C GLN A 157 -8.19 -5.72 -7.64
N PRO A 158 -7.13 -4.88 -7.83
CA PRO A 158 -7.09 -4.03 -9.02
C PRO A 158 -7.30 -4.88 -10.27
N ASP A 159 -8.05 -4.39 -11.25
CA ASP A 159 -8.32 -5.13 -12.49
C ASP A 159 -7.04 -5.22 -13.33
N GLU A 160 -6.22 -6.22 -13.04
CA GLU A 160 -4.96 -6.46 -13.73
C GLU A 160 -5.15 -6.64 -15.25
N LEU A 161 -6.23 -7.28 -15.65
CA LEU A 161 -6.52 -7.52 -17.07
C LEU A 161 -6.96 -6.23 -17.76
N GLY A 162 -7.84 -5.46 -17.12
CA GLY A 162 -8.25 -4.13 -17.58
C GLY A 162 -7.06 -3.17 -17.65
N MET A 163 -6.20 -3.16 -16.62
CA MET A 163 -4.95 -2.37 -16.60
C MET A 163 -3.98 -2.77 -17.70
N GLY A 164 -3.95 -4.05 -18.11
CA GLY A 164 -3.15 -4.51 -19.24
C GLY A 164 -3.48 -3.79 -20.55
N ASN A 165 -4.72 -3.37 -20.71
CA ASN A 165 -5.16 -2.60 -21.88
C ASN A 165 -5.09 -1.08 -21.68
N SER A 166 -5.45 -0.58 -20.48
CA SER A 166 -5.61 0.86 -20.24
C SER A 166 -4.28 1.59 -20.02
N ILE A 167 -3.28 0.96 -19.38
CA ILE A 167 -1.98 1.61 -19.09
C ILE A 167 -1.21 1.96 -20.36
N PRO A 168 -1.08 1.09 -21.39
CA PRO A 168 -0.43 1.48 -22.65
C PRO A 168 -1.16 2.62 -23.36
N VAL A 169 -2.50 2.63 -23.35
CA VAL A 169 -3.30 3.74 -23.93
C VAL A 169 -3.02 5.03 -23.19
N GLN A 170 -3.06 5.01 -21.85
CA GLN A 170 -2.71 6.18 -21.03
C GLN A 170 -1.28 6.69 -21.32
N ALA A 171 -0.32 5.78 -21.45
CA ALA A 171 1.05 6.16 -21.81
C ALA A 171 1.11 6.84 -23.18
N GLN A 172 0.39 6.31 -24.18
CA GLN A 172 0.31 6.90 -25.52
C GLN A 172 -0.37 8.29 -25.49
N ASP A 173 -1.47 8.44 -24.75
CA ASP A 173 -2.17 9.73 -24.58
C ASP A 173 -1.27 10.79 -23.94
N MET A 174 -0.33 10.36 -23.09
CA MET A 174 0.70 11.21 -22.48
C MET A 174 1.91 11.44 -23.41
N GLY A 175 1.90 10.91 -24.63
CA GLY A 175 2.89 11.13 -25.68
C GLY A 175 4.02 10.08 -25.74
N ALA A 176 3.86 8.91 -25.14
CA ALA A 176 4.86 7.85 -25.21
C ALA A 176 5.00 7.28 -26.62
N LYS A 177 6.23 6.90 -26.97
CA LYS A 177 6.60 6.14 -28.18
C LYS A 177 7.16 4.77 -27.87
N THR A 178 7.73 4.62 -26.67
CA THR A 178 8.24 3.36 -26.13
C THR A 178 7.66 3.13 -24.74
N PHE A 179 7.33 1.89 -24.43
CA PHE A 179 6.80 1.45 -23.15
C PHE A 179 7.73 0.39 -22.54
N VAL A 180 8.40 0.73 -21.45
CA VAL A 180 9.31 -0.16 -20.72
C VAL A 180 8.58 -0.79 -19.53
N HIS A 181 8.51 -2.12 -19.52
CA HIS A 181 7.89 -2.92 -18.47
C HIS A 181 8.98 -3.58 -17.61
N TYR A 182 9.16 -3.09 -16.39
CA TYR A 182 10.05 -3.70 -15.39
C TYR A 182 9.35 -4.79 -14.60
N SER A 183 9.93 -5.98 -14.61
CA SER A 183 9.48 -7.11 -13.80
C SER A 183 10.63 -8.07 -13.48
N PHE A 184 10.32 -9.20 -12.85
CA PHE A 184 11.27 -10.25 -12.50
C PHE A 184 10.57 -11.62 -12.50
N PRO A 185 11.32 -12.76 -12.56
CA PRO A 185 10.75 -14.09 -12.79
C PRO A 185 9.64 -14.51 -11.84
N ARG A 186 9.75 -14.19 -10.54
CA ARG A 186 8.71 -14.52 -9.56
C ARG A 186 7.38 -13.82 -9.88
N HIS A 187 7.40 -12.51 -10.19
CA HIS A 187 6.17 -11.81 -10.59
C HIS A 187 5.61 -12.31 -11.92
N MET A 188 6.47 -12.72 -12.86
CA MET A 188 6.02 -13.31 -14.11
C MET A 188 5.50 -14.77 -13.96
N SER A 189 5.62 -15.36 -12.78
CA SER A 189 4.95 -16.63 -12.45
C SER A 189 3.56 -16.43 -11.82
N VAL A 190 3.20 -15.20 -11.42
CA VAL A 190 1.87 -14.87 -10.93
C VAL A 190 0.92 -14.68 -12.11
N PHE A 191 -0.14 -15.48 -12.16
CA PHE A 191 -1.04 -15.56 -13.32
C PHE A 191 -1.57 -14.19 -13.79
N LEU A 192 -2.16 -13.40 -12.90
CA LEU A 192 -2.73 -12.10 -13.28
C LEU A 192 -1.67 -11.09 -13.71
N LEU A 193 -0.47 -11.11 -13.11
CA LEU A 193 0.62 -10.20 -13.48
C LEU A 193 1.23 -10.55 -14.83
N SER A 194 1.40 -11.84 -15.14
CA SER A 194 1.86 -12.28 -16.45
C SER A 194 0.81 -12.01 -17.53
N ALA A 195 -0.47 -12.27 -17.26
CA ALA A 195 -1.57 -11.96 -18.17
C ALA A 195 -1.65 -10.45 -18.46
N ARG A 196 -1.52 -9.59 -17.44
CA ARG A 196 -1.42 -8.13 -17.61
C ARG A 196 -0.28 -7.74 -18.55
N ARG A 197 0.92 -8.29 -18.30
CA ARG A 197 2.09 -8.04 -19.16
C ARG A 197 1.82 -8.42 -20.62
N ASP A 198 1.21 -9.59 -20.85
CA ASP A 198 0.92 -10.06 -22.21
C ASP A 198 -0.12 -9.17 -22.91
N LEU A 199 -1.14 -8.70 -22.17
CA LEU A 199 -2.12 -7.73 -22.67
C LEU A 199 -1.48 -6.36 -22.94
N MET A 200 -0.55 -5.89 -22.09
CA MET A 200 0.22 -4.66 -22.34
C MET A 200 1.02 -4.74 -23.65
N ASN A 201 1.73 -5.86 -23.85
CA ASN A 201 2.49 -6.08 -25.07
C ASN A 201 1.59 -6.09 -26.32
N ALA A 202 0.49 -6.85 -26.27
CA ALA A 202 -0.48 -6.91 -27.37
C ALA A 202 -1.13 -5.55 -27.65
N LYS A 203 -1.47 -4.79 -26.59
CA LYS A 203 -2.03 -3.44 -26.74
C LYS A 203 -1.01 -2.47 -27.30
N CYS A 204 0.22 -2.50 -26.88
CA CYS A 204 1.30 -1.69 -27.45
C CYS A 204 1.48 -1.97 -28.95
N GLU A 205 1.46 -3.24 -29.37
CA GLU A 205 1.52 -3.62 -30.78
C GLU A 205 0.30 -3.07 -31.56
N GLU A 206 -0.92 -3.21 -31.01
CA GLU A 206 -2.16 -2.71 -31.61
C GLU A 206 -2.12 -1.19 -31.87
N ILE A 207 -1.62 -0.41 -30.91
CA ILE A 207 -1.61 1.06 -30.98
C ILE A 207 -0.30 1.65 -31.56
N GLY A 208 0.67 0.79 -31.94
CA GLY A 208 1.94 1.21 -32.53
C GLY A 208 2.94 1.80 -31.51
N LEU A 209 2.87 1.38 -30.26
CA LEU A 209 3.81 1.73 -29.19
C LEU A 209 4.87 0.64 -29.07
N GLU A 210 6.17 0.99 -29.05
CA GLU A 210 7.25 0.00 -28.89
C GLU A 210 7.23 -0.57 -27.46
N PHE A 211 7.10 -1.89 -27.31
CA PHE A 211 7.10 -2.57 -26.01
C PHE A 211 8.49 -3.17 -25.70
N VAL A 212 9.00 -2.90 -24.51
CA VAL A 212 10.30 -3.38 -24.03
C VAL A 212 10.16 -4.06 -22.68
N ASP A 213 10.44 -5.37 -22.61
CA ASP A 213 10.61 -6.05 -21.32
C ASP A 213 11.99 -5.77 -20.75
N ALA A 214 12.04 -5.36 -19.49
CA ALA A 214 13.24 -5.16 -18.71
C ALA A 214 13.21 -5.98 -17.43
N THR A 215 14.21 -6.84 -17.23
CA THR A 215 14.32 -7.67 -16.03
C THR A 215 15.03 -6.92 -14.92
N ALA A 216 14.32 -6.64 -13.83
CA ALA A 216 14.88 -6.08 -12.61
C ALA A 216 15.23 -7.18 -11.60
N PRO A 217 16.09 -6.93 -10.60
CA PRO A 217 16.27 -7.84 -9.46
C PRO A 217 15.00 -8.03 -8.66
N ASP A 218 14.74 -9.25 -8.19
CA ASP A 218 13.62 -9.52 -7.26
C ASP A 218 13.93 -8.88 -5.89
N PRO A 219 13.04 -8.03 -5.33
CA PRO A 219 13.23 -7.45 -3.99
C PRO A 219 13.29 -8.48 -2.85
N THR A 220 12.84 -9.72 -3.07
CA THR A 220 12.98 -10.82 -2.12
C THR A 220 14.21 -11.70 -2.38
N GLY A 221 15.02 -11.37 -3.39
CA GLY A 221 16.27 -12.08 -3.72
C GLY A 221 17.46 -11.57 -2.91
N ASP A 222 18.66 -12.07 -3.23
CA ASP A 222 19.90 -11.81 -2.49
C ASP A 222 20.27 -10.32 -2.36
N ALA A 223 19.95 -9.51 -3.39
CA ALA A 223 20.20 -8.07 -3.38
C ALA A 223 19.15 -7.27 -2.57
N GLY A 224 18.03 -7.91 -2.26
CA GLY A 224 16.94 -7.32 -1.50
C GLY A 224 16.29 -6.09 -2.16
N VAL A 225 15.44 -5.41 -1.40
CA VAL A 225 14.82 -4.14 -1.80
C VAL A 225 15.86 -3.09 -2.24
N PRO A 226 16.97 -2.87 -1.50
CA PRO A 226 17.96 -1.87 -1.92
C PRO A 226 18.57 -2.15 -3.29
N GLY A 227 18.86 -3.43 -3.61
CA GLY A 227 19.43 -3.79 -4.91
C GLY A 227 18.45 -3.58 -6.07
N ALA A 228 17.18 -3.90 -5.86
CA ALA A 228 16.13 -3.64 -6.85
C ALA A 228 15.93 -2.13 -7.08
N GLN A 229 15.94 -1.33 -6.03
CA GLN A 229 15.82 0.14 -6.11
C GLN A 229 17.01 0.78 -6.83
N GLN A 230 18.23 0.35 -6.48
CA GLN A 230 19.45 0.85 -7.13
C GLN A 230 19.45 0.52 -8.63
N PHE A 231 19.03 -0.69 -9.01
CA PHE A 231 18.92 -1.09 -10.41
C PHE A 231 18.01 -0.12 -11.20
N ILE A 232 16.83 0.20 -10.67
CA ILE A 232 15.88 1.12 -11.32
C ILE A 232 16.50 2.51 -11.53
N LEU A 233 17.16 3.07 -10.49
CA LEU A 233 17.82 4.38 -10.57
C LEU A 233 18.93 4.42 -11.64
N GLU A 234 19.60 3.30 -11.88
CA GLU A 234 20.68 3.19 -12.86
C GLU A 234 20.18 2.88 -14.28
N ASP A 235 19.09 2.13 -14.41
CA ASP A 235 18.62 1.62 -15.70
C ASP A 235 17.69 2.59 -16.43
N VAL A 236 16.81 3.30 -15.73
CA VAL A 236 15.91 4.29 -16.35
C VAL A 236 16.65 5.33 -17.18
N PRO A 237 17.75 5.97 -16.72
CA PRO A 237 18.51 6.90 -17.55
C PRO A 237 19.08 6.24 -18.81
N LYS A 238 19.54 4.98 -18.75
CA LYS A 238 20.06 4.22 -19.90
C LYS A 238 18.95 3.94 -20.93
N MET A 239 17.75 3.60 -20.44
CA MET A 239 16.58 3.40 -21.30
C MET A 239 16.18 4.70 -22.00
N VAL A 240 16.19 5.84 -21.28
CA VAL A 240 15.91 7.16 -21.85
C VAL A 240 17.00 7.57 -22.86
N GLU A 241 18.28 7.29 -22.58
CA GLU A 241 19.37 7.52 -23.55
C GLU A 241 19.14 6.72 -24.84
N LYS A 242 18.66 5.49 -24.73
CA LYS A 242 18.43 4.58 -25.85
C LYS A 242 17.17 4.90 -26.66
N TYR A 243 16.06 5.19 -25.99
CA TYR A 243 14.73 5.29 -26.61
C TYR A 243 14.17 6.73 -26.64
N GLY A 244 14.82 7.67 -25.98
CA GLY A 244 14.38 9.06 -25.89
C GLY A 244 13.48 9.34 -24.68
N VAL A 245 13.18 10.63 -24.47
CA VAL A 245 12.36 11.12 -23.34
C VAL A 245 10.90 10.72 -23.44
N ASP A 246 10.41 10.35 -24.64
CA ASP A 246 9.04 9.86 -24.85
C ASP A 246 8.94 8.35 -24.53
N THR A 247 9.68 7.91 -23.52
CA THR A 247 9.63 6.56 -22.97
C THR A 247 8.75 6.54 -21.72
N ALA A 248 7.75 5.66 -21.72
CA ALA A 248 6.92 5.39 -20.54
C ALA A 248 7.48 4.22 -19.75
N PHE A 249 7.43 4.32 -18.42
CA PHE A 249 7.94 3.30 -17.51
C PHE A 249 6.84 2.76 -16.61
N PHE A 250 6.81 1.44 -16.48
CA PHE A 250 5.93 0.72 -15.55
C PHE A 250 6.72 -0.37 -14.81
N SER A 251 6.45 -0.58 -13.54
CA SER A 251 7.02 -1.68 -12.74
C SER A 251 5.94 -2.48 -12.04
N THR A 252 6.12 -3.78 -11.95
CA THR A 252 5.17 -4.71 -11.32
C THR A 252 5.29 -4.78 -9.79
N ASN A 253 6.25 -4.07 -9.16
CA ASN A 253 6.52 -4.20 -7.73
C ASN A 253 6.47 -2.88 -6.97
N CYS A 254 5.81 -2.89 -5.80
CA CYS A 254 5.61 -1.69 -4.99
C CYS A 254 6.92 -1.07 -4.49
N ALA A 255 7.90 -1.88 -4.07
CA ALA A 255 9.19 -1.38 -3.57
C ALA A 255 10.02 -0.63 -4.64
N MET A 256 9.69 -0.81 -5.93
CA MET A 256 10.37 -0.12 -7.04
C MET A 256 9.70 1.21 -7.43
N GLN A 257 8.52 1.56 -6.92
CA GLN A 257 7.78 2.73 -7.40
C GLN A 257 8.48 4.04 -7.07
N THR A 258 8.93 4.21 -5.82
CA THR A 258 9.66 5.43 -5.42
C THR A 258 10.88 5.73 -6.30
N PRO A 259 11.84 4.80 -6.51
CA PRO A 259 12.97 5.05 -7.40
C PRO A 259 12.54 5.19 -8.87
N LEU A 260 11.48 4.51 -9.32
CA LEU A 260 10.99 4.63 -10.69
C LEU A 260 10.39 6.01 -10.97
N ILE A 261 9.54 6.52 -10.07
CA ILE A 261 8.99 7.88 -10.15
C ILE A 261 10.14 8.90 -10.16
N LYS A 262 11.09 8.76 -9.22
CA LYS A 262 12.24 9.68 -9.12
C LYS A 262 13.09 9.69 -10.39
N ALA A 263 13.49 8.54 -10.89
CA ALA A 263 14.34 8.43 -12.06
C ALA A 263 13.61 8.91 -13.34
N THR A 264 12.31 8.61 -13.46
CA THR A 264 11.47 9.07 -14.58
C THR A 264 11.30 10.59 -14.55
N TYR A 265 11.09 11.17 -13.38
CA TYR A 265 11.02 12.63 -13.17
C TYR A 265 12.33 13.30 -13.56
N ASP A 266 13.47 12.81 -13.06
CA ASP A 266 14.80 13.37 -13.34
C ASP A 266 15.17 13.29 -14.82
N ALA A 267 14.71 12.22 -15.50
CA ALA A 267 14.95 12.01 -16.93
C ALA A 267 13.96 12.75 -17.84
N GLY A 268 12.92 13.39 -17.31
CA GLY A 268 11.86 14.05 -18.07
C GLY A 268 10.96 13.08 -18.85
N ALA A 269 10.91 11.81 -18.46
CA ALA A 269 10.21 10.74 -19.15
C ALA A 269 8.72 10.62 -18.71
N ILE A 270 8.05 9.52 -18.99
CA ILE A 270 6.62 9.33 -18.78
C ILE A 270 6.38 8.24 -17.74
N TYR A 271 5.45 8.48 -16.81
CA TYR A 271 5.04 7.54 -15.77
C TYR A 271 3.51 7.42 -15.74
N PRO A 272 2.93 6.37 -16.36
CA PRO A 272 1.48 6.26 -16.50
C PRO A 272 0.76 5.91 -15.21
N GLN A 273 1.30 5.03 -14.36
CA GLN A 273 0.79 4.77 -13.01
C GLN A 273 1.69 3.83 -12.20
N PRO A 274 1.55 3.79 -10.86
CA PRO A 274 2.09 2.72 -10.02
C PRO A 274 1.41 1.36 -10.27
N CYS A 275 2.06 0.26 -9.84
CA CYS A 275 1.45 -1.07 -9.89
C CYS A 275 0.17 -1.18 -9.03
N CYS A 276 0.14 -0.52 -7.88
CA CYS A 276 -1.05 -0.29 -7.06
C CYS A 276 -1.37 1.21 -7.15
N PRO A 277 -2.28 1.63 -8.04
CA PRO A 277 -2.46 3.04 -8.34
C PRO A 277 -2.91 3.85 -7.12
N SER A 278 -2.22 4.98 -6.88
CA SER A 278 -2.45 5.85 -5.73
C SER A 278 -1.67 7.15 -5.85
N PRO A 279 -2.22 8.29 -5.39
CA PRO A 279 -1.46 9.54 -5.24
C PRO A 279 -0.35 9.46 -4.19
N TYR A 280 -0.45 8.53 -3.24
CA TYR A 280 0.56 8.32 -2.20
C TYR A 280 1.68 7.36 -2.62
N HIS A 281 1.40 6.43 -3.53
CA HIS A 281 2.32 5.33 -3.85
C HIS A 281 3.61 5.81 -4.50
N GLY A 282 4.60 6.08 -3.66
CA GLY A 282 5.93 6.51 -4.03
C GLY A 282 6.07 8.00 -4.40
N PHE A 283 5.00 8.72 -4.77
CA PHE A 283 5.07 10.12 -5.20
C PHE A 283 5.62 11.06 -4.13
N PRO A 284 5.11 11.06 -2.87
CA PRO A 284 5.62 11.96 -1.85
C PRO A 284 7.11 11.79 -1.60
N VAL A 285 7.56 10.54 -1.39
CA VAL A 285 8.97 10.24 -1.11
C VAL A 285 9.85 10.56 -2.31
N ALA A 286 9.44 10.17 -3.53
CA ALA A 286 10.22 10.41 -4.74
C ALA A 286 10.43 11.88 -5.06
N LEU A 287 9.44 12.74 -4.77
CA LEU A 287 9.43 14.16 -5.11
C LEU A 287 9.73 15.08 -3.92
N GLY A 288 10.01 14.51 -2.73
CA GLY A 288 10.31 15.28 -1.52
C GLY A 288 9.11 16.09 -1.02
N ILE A 289 7.91 15.50 -1.06
CA ILE A 289 6.66 16.09 -0.59
C ILE A 289 6.40 15.59 0.82
N GLU A 290 6.13 16.50 1.75
CA GLU A 290 5.69 16.14 3.10
C GLU A 290 4.20 15.77 3.07
N SER A 291 3.89 14.54 3.46
CA SER A 291 2.50 14.11 3.67
C SER A 291 2.09 14.36 5.11
N THR A 292 0.99 15.07 5.30
CA THR A 292 0.42 15.37 6.63
C THR A 292 -0.55 14.30 7.13
N GLY A 293 -0.57 13.14 6.49
CA GLY A 293 -1.46 12.02 6.79
C GLY A 293 -2.06 11.40 5.54
N TYR A 294 -3.03 10.50 5.74
CA TYR A 294 -3.67 9.72 4.68
C TYR A 294 -5.19 9.98 4.58
N THR A 295 -5.66 11.09 5.16
CA THR A 295 -7.05 11.52 5.05
C THR A 295 -7.34 12.10 3.67
N VAL A 296 -8.62 12.27 3.36
CA VAL A 296 -9.09 12.88 2.10
C VAL A 296 -8.49 14.26 1.85
N ASP A 297 -8.46 15.12 2.88
CA ASP A 297 -7.87 16.46 2.77
C ASP A 297 -6.36 16.39 2.55
N ALA A 298 -5.68 15.46 3.22
CA ALA A 298 -4.26 15.21 3.01
C ALA A 298 -3.99 14.70 1.58
N MET A 299 -4.88 13.87 1.02
CA MET A 299 -4.77 13.39 -0.36
C MET A 299 -4.88 14.52 -1.37
N ALA A 300 -5.85 15.41 -1.23
CA ALA A 300 -5.98 16.58 -2.12
C ALA A 300 -4.73 17.45 -2.09
N ASN A 301 -4.13 17.63 -0.90
CA ASN A 301 -2.87 18.36 -0.76
C ASN A 301 -1.70 17.62 -1.43
N VAL A 302 -1.57 16.30 -1.26
CA VAL A 302 -0.53 15.50 -1.93
C VAL A 302 -0.66 15.57 -3.45
N ILE A 303 -1.87 15.49 -3.99
CA ILE A 303 -2.13 15.63 -5.43
C ILE A 303 -1.66 17.02 -5.90
N SER A 304 -2.02 18.08 -5.17
CA SER A 304 -1.63 19.45 -5.51
C SER A 304 -0.11 19.67 -5.45
N GLU A 305 0.53 19.25 -4.37
CA GLU A 305 1.99 19.37 -4.24
C GLU A 305 2.73 18.53 -5.29
N THR A 306 2.21 17.34 -5.63
CA THR A 306 2.75 16.52 -6.73
C THR A 306 2.66 17.28 -8.05
N ALA A 307 1.51 17.84 -8.39
CA ALA A 307 1.33 18.64 -9.61
C ALA A 307 2.28 19.86 -9.65
N LYS A 308 2.46 20.56 -8.51
CA LYS A 308 3.44 21.67 -8.39
C LYS A 308 4.86 21.21 -8.68
N LYS A 309 5.28 20.08 -8.08
CA LYS A 309 6.62 19.50 -8.30
C LYS A 309 6.84 19.07 -9.74
N LEU A 310 5.85 18.42 -10.36
CA LEU A 310 5.93 18.02 -11.77
C LEU A 310 6.00 19.26 -12.71
N LYS A 311 5.30 20.34 -12.36
CA LYS A 311 5.40 21.62 -13.08
C LYS A 311 6.77 22.24 -12.95
N GLU A 312 7.34 22.29 -11.73
CA GLU A 312 8.69 22.77 -11.47
C GLU A 312 9.75 22.00 -12.29
N GLY A 313 9.57 20.68 -12.43
CA GLY A 313 10.41 19.80 -13.23
C GLY A 313 10.16 19.86 -14.74
N GLY A 314 9.13 20.61 -15.19
CA GLY A 314 8.78 20.69 -16.62
C GLY A 314 8.17 19.42 -17.19
N VAL A 315 7.61 18.55 -16.35
CA VAL A 315 7.04 17.23 -16.71
C VAL A 315 5.54 17.11 -16.37
N LEU A 316 4.86 18.23 -16.15
CA LEU A 316 3.41 18.24 -15.95
C LEU A 316 2.70 17.63 -17.16
N GLY A 317 1.70 16.78 -16.92
CA GLY A 317 1.02 16.00 -17.96
C GLY A 317 1.76 14.71 -18.38
N ARG A 318 2.95 14.42 -17.82
CA ARG A 318 3.71 13.20 -18.10
C ARG A 318 3.67 12.16 -16.96
N PHE A 319 2.87 12.43 -15.92
CA PHE A 319 2.67 11.54 -14.77
C PHE A 319 1.18 11.37 -14.51
N SER A 320 0.77 10.17 -14.17
CA SER A 320 -0.60 9.87 -13.76
C SER A 320 -0.69 8.75 -12.75
N THR A 321 -1.88 8.61 -12.16
CA THR A 321 -2.26 7.56 -11.21
C THR A 321 -3.77 7.43 -11.20
N TRP A 322 -4.35 6.64 -10.29
CA TRP A 322 -5.78 6.75 -9.96
C TRP A 322 -6.01 7.82 -8.89
N PRO A 323 -7.21 8.41 -8.82
CA PRO A 323 -7.49 9.49 -7.86
C PRO A 323 -7.61 9.01 -6.42
N VAL A 324 -7.66 7.68 -6.19
CA VAL A 324 -7.86 7.05 -4.88
C VAL A 324 -6.75 6.03 -4.63
N PRO A 325 -6.20 5.94 -3.40
CA PRO A 325 -5.20 4.94 -3.05
C PRO A 325 -5.86 3.55 -2.93
N VAL A 326 -5.78 2.75 -3.99
CA VAL A 326 -6.51 1.48 -4.12
C VAL A 326 -6.13 0.46 -3.04
N ALA A 327 -4.85 0.39 -2.65
CA ALA A 327 -4.41 -0.54 -1.61
C ALA A 327 -5.00 -0.20 -0.24
N MET A 328 -5.03 1.10 0.11
CA MET A 328 -5.64 1.57 1.35
C MET A 328 -7.16 1.38 1.33
N MET A 329 -7.81 1.75 0.22
CA MET A 329 -9.25 1.55 0.03
C MET A 329 -9.63 0.07 0.22
N ASN A 330 -8.87 -0.85 -0.37
CA ASN A 330 -9.14 -2.28 -0.24
C ASN A 330 -9.04 -2.74 1.22
N THR A 331 -7.96 -2.37 1.92
CA THR A 331 -7.75 -2.75 3.33
C THR A 331 -8.87 -2.23 4.22
N VAL A 332 -9.19 -0.94 4.12
CA VAL A 332 -10.20 -0.29 4.95
C VAL A 332 -11.59 -0.85 4.61
N SER A 333 -11.97 -0.91 3.33
CA SER A 333 -13.29 -1.39 2.94
C SER A 333 -13.50 -2.88 3.25
N ALA A 334 -12.48 -3.72 3.10
CA ALA A 334 -12.55 -5.13 3.51
C ALA A 334 -12.72 -5.27 5.03
N SER A 335 -12.02 -4.43 5.80
CA SER A 335 -12.13 -4.42 7.27
C SER A 335 -13.51 -3.94 7.73
N GLU A 336 -14.03 -2.85 7.16
CA GLU A 336 -15.37 -2.34 7.46
C GLU A 336 -16.47 -3.33 7.04
N TYR A 337 -16.30 -3.99 5.89
CA TYR A 337 -17.23 -5.04 5.44
C TYR A 337 -17.23 -6.23 6.42
N ALA A 338 -16.05 -6.66 6.87
CA ALA A 338 -15.91 -7.72 7.87
C ALA A 338 -16.56 -7.34 9.21
N ILE A 339 -16.45 -6.08 9.64
CA ILE A 339 -17.15 -5.57 10.84
C ILE A 339 -18.67 -5.63 10.66
N LYS A 340 -19.20 -5.25 9.48
CA LYS A 340 -20.62 -5.39 9.18
C LYS A 340 -21.08 -6.85 9.18
N TYR A 341 -20.25 -7.77 8.67
CA TYR A 341 -20.50 -9.20 8.73
C TYR A 341 -20.59 -9.69 10.20
N ILE A 342 -19.62 -9.32 11.03
CA ILE A 342 -19.62 -9.68 12.47
C ILE A 342 -20.86 -9.14 13.18
N LYS A 343 -21.34 -7.96 12.82
CA LYS A 343 -22.56 -7.36 13.37
C LYS A 343 -23.86 -7.98 12.83
N GLY A 344 -23.77 -8.86 11.80
CA GLY A 344 -24.95 -9.41 11.12
C GLY A 344 -25.70 -8.40 10.26
N GLU A 345 -25.02 -7.31 9.85
CA GLU A 345 -25.59 -6.29 8.96
C GLU A 345 -25.54 -6.72 7.49
N VAL A 346 -24.68 -7.68 7.16
CA VAL A 346 -24.59 -8.38 5.86
C VAL A 346 -24.63 -9.89 6.10
N GLY A 347 -25.05 -10.66 5.09
CA GLY A 347 -25.19 -12.12 5.16
C GLY A 347 -23.91 -12.86 4.70
N GLU A 348 -24.05 -14.19 4.54
CA GLU A 348 -22.98 -15.05 4.02
C GLU A 348 -22.69 -14.78 2.54
N GLU A 349 -23.71 -14.42 1.75
CA GLU A 349 -23.51 -14.00 0.36
C GLU A 349 -22.99 -12.57 0.32
N LEU A 350 -21.97 -12.34 -0.53
CA LEU A 350 -21.36 -11.02 -0.68
C LEU A 350 -22.39 -9.98 -1.15
N ASP A 351 -22.66 -8.98 -0.31
CA ASP A 351 -23.46 -7.80 -0.67
C ASP A 351 -22.54 -6.78 -1.36
N THR A 352 -22.57 -6.80 -2.71
CA THR A 352 -21.75 -5.91 -3.53
C THR A 352 -22.19 -4.45 -3.43
N VAL A 353 -23.46 -4.17 -3.08
CA VAL A 353 -23.94 -2.79 -2.90
C VAL A 353 -23.29 -2.17 -1.66
N VAL A 354 -23.34 -2.88 -0.53
CA VAL A 354 -22.70 -2.43 0.71
C VAL A 354 -21.19 -2.28 0.53
N LEU A 355 -20.54 -3.23 -0.17
CA LEU A 355 -19.11 -3.14 -0.45
C LEU A 355 -18.76 -1.90 -1.26
N GLU A 356 -19.48 -1.64 -2.35
CA GLU A 356 -19.23 -0.49 -3.24
C GLU A 356 -19.60 0.85 -2.58
N GLU A 357 -20.56 0.86 -1.65
CA GLU A 357 -20.85 2.02 -0.79
C GLU A 357 -19.67 2.34 0.14
N LEU A 358 -19.11 1.33 0.84
CA LEU A 358 -17.92 1.51 1.69
C LEU A 358 -16.71 2.01 0.89
N MET A 359 -16.48 1.46 -0.30
CA MET A 359 -15.40 1.91 -1.19
C MET A 359 -15.62 3.34 -1.70
N THR A 360 -16.87 3.70 -2.04
CA THR A 360 -17.25 5.04 -2.50
C THR A 360 -17.12 6.07 -1.36
N GLU A 361 -17.46 5.68 -0.13
CA GLU A 361 -17.27 6.51 1.06
C GLU A 361 -15.77 6.77 1.30
N TYR A 362 -14.94 5.71 1.28
CA TYR A 362 -13.49 5.86 1.37
C TYR A 362 -12.93 6.76 0.27
N ALA A 363 -13.47 6.65 -0.94
CA ALA A 363 -13.09 7.45 -2.11
C ALA A 363 -13.66 8.89 -2.08
N ASN A 364 -14.19 9.36 -0.95
CA ASN A 364 -14.80 10.68 -0.80
C ASN A 364 -15.90 10.98 -1.85
N GLY A 365 -16.73 10.01 -2.12
CA GLY A 365 -17.86 10.12 -3.05
C GLY A 365 -17.49 9.90 -4.54
N ILE A 366 -16.22 9.64 -4.85
CA ILE A 366 -15.87 9.12 -6.18
C ILE A 366 -16.45 7.71 -6.29
N LYS A 367 -17.39 7.55 -7.20
CA LYS A 367 -18.10 6.28 -7.35
C LYS A 367 -17.14 5.14 -7.70
N VAL A 368 -17.12 4.12 -6.86
CA VAL A 368 -16.38 2.88 -7.10
C VAL A 368 -17.38 1.78 -7.46
N THR A 369 -17.08 1.04 -8.51
CA THR A 369 -17.83 -0.16 -8.90
C THR A 369 -16.86 -1.31 -9.07
N THR A 370 -17.35 -2.52 -8.81
CA THR A 370 -16.55 -3.73 -8.91
C THR A 370 -17.18 -4.72 -9.89
N THR A 371 -16.36 -5.52 -10.54
CA THR A 371 -16.82 -6.62 -11.40
C THR A 371 -16.31 -7.96 -10.90
N PRO A 372 -17.07 -9.05 -11.03
CA PRO A 372 -16.57 -10.36 -10.65
C PRO A 372 -15.42 -10.80 -11.58
N TYR A 373 -14.43 -11.49 -11.01
CA TYR A 373 -13.43 -12.17 -11.82
C TYR A 373 -14.06 -13.35 -12.58
N VAL A 374 -13.72 -13.47 -13.84
CA VAL A 374 -14.21 -14.54 -14.73
C VAL A 374 -13.01 -15.19 -15.42
N GLU A 375 -12.92 -16.51 -15.36
CA GLU A 375 -11.91 -17.30 -16.07
C GLU A 375 -12.59 -18.38 -16.92
N GLY A 376 -12.52 -18.23 -18.23
CA GLY A 376 -13.24 -19.10 -19.16
C GLY A 376 -14.74 -19.05 -18.93
N SER A 377 -15.36 -20.15 -18.49
CA SER A 377 -16.78 -20.22 -18.12
C SER A 377 -17.04 -20.11 -16.61
N SER A 378 -16.00 -20.01 -15.79
CA SER A 378 -16.11 -19.94 -14.35
C SER A 378 -16.24 -18.49 -13.90
N ASN A 379 -17.25 -18.21 -13.05
CA ASN A 379 -17.48 -16.91 -12.44
C ASN A 379 -17.19 -17.00 -10.95
N TYR A 380 -16.41 -16.05 -10.41
CA TYR A 380 -16.00 -15.97 -9.01
C TYR A 380 -16.62 -14.71 -8.39
N PRO A 381 -17.85 -14.77 -7.87
CA PRO A 381 -18.62 -13.59 -7.45
C PRO A 381 -17.98 -12.87 -6.24
N THR A 382 -17.25 -13.58 -5.38
CA THR A 382 -16.55 -13.00 -4.22
C THR A 382 -15.20 -12.39 -4.58
N PHE A 383 -14.68 -12.66 -5.79
CA PHE A 383 -13.44 -12.08 -6.30
C PHE A 383 -13.78 -10.83 -7.12
N ARG A 384 -13.57 -9.66 -6.52
CA ARG A 384 -14.00 -8.36 -7.09
C ARG A 384 -12.82 -7.62 -7.70
N LEU A 385 -12.95 -7.31 -8.98
CA LEU A 385 -12.00 -6.50 -9.74
C LEU A 385 -12.40 -5.04 -9.69
N ILE A 386 -11.42 -4.17 -9.45
CA ILE A 386 -11.59 -2.72 -9.31
C ILE A 386 -10.85 -2.02 -10.43
N MET A 387 -11.55 -1.14 -11.14
CA MET A 387 -10.97 -0.27 -12.16
C MET A 387 -11.44 1.17 -11.93
N MET A 388 -10.53 2.13 -12.06
CA MET A 388 -10.83 3.55 -11.95
C MET A 388 -10.24 4.31 -13.14
N ASP A 389 -10.77 5.52 -13.38
CA ASP A 389 -10.22 6.44 -14.36
C ASP A 389 -8.86 7.00 -13.88
N PHE A 390 -8.03 7.39 -14.84
CA PHE A 390 -6.75 8.02 -14.54
C PHE A 390 -6.90 9.46 -14.04
N LEU A 391 -6.08 9.81 -13.07
CA LEU A 391 -5.76 11.19 -12.71
C LEU A 391 -4.41 11.52 -13.37
N THR A 392 -4.43 12.22 -14.48
CA THR A 392 -3.21 12.78 -15.08
C THR A 392 -2.91 14.13 -14.43
N TYR A 393 -1.73 14.29 -13.82
CA TYR A 393 -1.38 15.51 -13.12
C TYR A 393 -1.29 16.71 -14.08
N GLY A 394 -2.20 17.66 -13.94
CA GLY A 394 -2.37 18.88 -14.74
C GLY A 394 -2.43 20.15 -13.91
N GLU A 395 -2.53 21.31 -14.57
CA GLU A 395 -2.68 22.63 -13.92
C GLU A 395 -3.92 22.72 -13.01
N GLU A 396 -4.97 22.00 -13.36
CA GLU A 396 -6.24 21.92 -12.63
C GLU A 396 -6.11 21.33 -11.23
N HIS A 397 -5.03 20.60 -10.95
CA HIS A 397 -4.74 19.98 -9.65
C HIS A 397 -3.92 20.90 -8.73
N ILE A 398 -3.43 22.05 -9.21
CA ILE A 398 -2.63 22.99 -8.42
C ILE A 398 -3.56 23.93 -7.63
N LEU A 399 -3.64 23.72 -6.31
CA LEU A 399 -4.40 24.54 -5.38
C LEU A 399 -3.65 25.82 -4.98
#